data_5e181caa9212488948e52be550eb361d
#
_entry.id   5e181caa9212488948e52be550eb361d
#
_cell.length_a   1.000
_cell.length_b   1.000
_cell.length_c   1.000
_cell.angle_alpha   90.00
_cell.angle_beta   90.00
_cell.angle_gamma   90.00
#
_symmetry.space_group_name_H-M   'P 1'
#
loop_
_entity.id
_entity.type
_entity.pdbx_description
1 polymer ?
#
loop_
_entity_poly.entity_id
_entity_poly.type
_entity_poly.pdbx_seq_one_letter_code
_entity_poly.pdbx_strand_id
1 'polypeptide(L)'
;AARQAAASAINATTGKAINVNANAVYVNKDNSAAYNNEGIDNYAQFGVSVDFTVPEGQSPKAGDTTTFQLSDSLRIQKSDNFDIKDGDQVVAKASIDAANRTITLTYTNYVEQRSDIKGKFWLSLQVNSDKETEAKQLSTSIKVNNTSNLAIAGSINYTGITKDSDFDLVKDSWQNFVEETDAAGNKVYLIRYR
;
A
#
# COMPACT_ATOMS: atom_id res chain seq x y z
N ALA A 1 -41.11 4.03 12.71
CA ALA A 1 -40.84 4.68 11.44
C ALA A 1 -39.43 5.22 11.39
N ALA A 2 -38.99 5.93 12.42
CA ALA A 2 -37.63 6.46 12.43
C ALA A 2 -36.58 5.32 12.44
N ARG A 3 -36.85 4.28 13.15
CA ARG A 3 -35.94 3.16 13.17
C ARG A 3 -35.83 2.48 11.82
N GLN A 4 -36.97 2.36 11.16
CA GLN A 4 -37.01 1.76 9.85
C GLN A 4 -36.16 2.56 8.86
N ALA A 5 -36.31 3.87 8.92
CA ALA A 5 -35.53 4.73 8.03
C ALA A 5 -34.06 4.63 8.30
N ALA A 6 -33.67 4.54 9.58
CA ALA A 6 -32.26 4.38 9.93
C ALA A 6 -31.70 3.07 9.42
N ALA A 7 -32.45 1.99 9.56
CA ALA A 7 -32.02 0.69 9.07
C ALA A 7 -31.84 0.72 7.55
N SER A 8 -32.76 1.37 6.85
CA SER A 8 -32.63 1.47 5.40
C SER A 8 -31.40 2.26 5.00
N ALA A 9 -31.11 3.33 5.73
CA ALA A 9 -29.94 4.13 5.42
C ALA A 9 -28.66 3.33 5.65
N ILE A 10 -28.59 2.54 6.71
CA ILE A 10 -27.45 1.70 6.96
C ILE A 10 -27.26 0.69 5.82
N ASN A 11 -28.34 0.06 5.39
CA ASN A 11 -28.27 -0.89 4.31
C ASN A 11 -27.79 -0.25 3.03
N ALA A 12 -28.25 0.98 2.77
CA ALA A 12 -27.85 1.69 1.58
C ALA A 12 -26.36 1.99 1.60
N THR A 13 -25.78 2.26 2.78
CA THR A 13 -24.36 2.58 2.86
C THR A 13 -23.50 1.35 2.78
N THR A 14 -24.02 0.16 3.05
CA THR A 14 -23.19 -1.03 3.00
C THR A 14 -23.08 -1.62 1.60
N GLY A 15 -24.04 -1.37 0.71
CA GLY A 15 -23.96 -1.79 -0.67
C GLY A 15 -23.51 -3.23 -0.88
N LYS A 16 -23.51 -3.66 -2.10
CA LYS A 16 -23.01 -5.00 -2.42
C LYS A 16 -21.57 -4.93 -2.93
N ALA A 17 -20.89 -6.05 -2.90
CA ALA A 17 -19.54 -6.15 -3.43
C ALA A 17 -19.61 -6.25 -4.96
N ILE A 18 -18.79 -5.46 -5.61
CA ILE A 18 -18.72 -5.43 -7.07
C ILE A 18 -17.40 -6.05 -7.49
N ASN A 19 -17.47 -7.09 -8.28
CA ASN A 19 -16.27 -7.73 -8.80
C ASN A 19 -15.71 -6.91 -9.95
N VAL A 20 -14.41 -6.91 -10.08
CA VAL A 20 -13.73 -6.15 -11.12
C VAL A 20 -12.69 -7.03 -11.79
N ASN A 21 -12.36 -6.67 -13.02
CA ASN A 21 -11.17 -7.20 -13.70
C ASN A 21 -10.08 -6.17 -13.47
N ALA A 22 -8.93 -6.62 -13.02
CA ALA A 22 -7.89 -5.67 -12.62
C ALA A 22 -6.52 -6.19 -12.99
N ASN A 23 -5.59 -5.24 -13.15
CA ASN A 23 -4.18 -5.52 -13.33
C ASN A 23 -3.41 -4.69 -12.32
N ALA A 24 -2.38 -5.27 -11.74
CA ALA A 24 -1.55 -4.59 -10.77
C ALA A 24 -0.09 -4.76 -11.15
N VAL A 25 0.67 -3.68 -11.08
CA VAL A 25 2.10 -3.71 -11.37
C VAL A 25 2.83 -2.89 -10.33
N TYR A 26 4.07 -3.27 -10.04
CA TYR A 26 4.92 -2.47 -9.17
C TYR A 26 5.40 -1.25 -9.91
N VAL A 27 5.46 -0.13 -9.21
CA VAL A 27 5.93 1.14 -9.75
C VAL A 27 6.93 1.74 -8.78
N ASN A 28 7.63 2.78 -9.21
CA ASN A 28 8.54 3.47 -8.31
C ASN A 28 7.75 4.26 -7.27
N LYS A 29 8.46 4.87 -6.34
CA LYS A 29 7.85 5.44 -5.14
C LYS A 29 6.84 6.55 -5.40
N ASP A 30 6.92 7.22 -6.54
CA ASP A 30 6.02 8.32 -6.87
C ASP A 30 5.17 8.04 -8.12
N ASN A 31 5.17 6.79 -8.57
CA ASN A 31 4.39 6.36 -9.73
C ASN A 31 4.79 7.10 -11.02
N SER A 32 6.00 7.59 -11.09
CA SER A 32 6.47 8.27 -12.32
C SER A 32 7.00 7.29 -13.35
N ALA A 33 7.29 6.05 -12.96
CA ALA A 33 7.82 5.03 -13.85
C ALA A 33 7.58 3.65 -13.26
N ALA A 34 7.67 2.64 -14.11
CA ALA A 34 7.61 1.25 -13.64
C ALA A 34 8.78 0.98 -12.70
N TYR A 35 8.57 0.06 -11.76
CA TYR A 35 9.64 -0.36 -10.88
C TYR A 35 10.76 -1.00 -11.72
N ASN A 36 11.99 -0.58 -11.47
CA ASN A 36 13.14 -0.93 -12.30
C ASN A 36 14.09 -1.93 -11.66
N ASN A 37 13.62 -2.68 -10.68
CA ASN A 37 14.42 -3.71 -10.01
C ASN A 37 15.51 -3.17 -9.08
N GLU A 38 15.41 -1.90 -8.70
CA GLU A 38 16.38 -1.36 -7.73
C GLU A 38 16.20 -2.05 -6.38
N GLY A 39 17.28 -2.11 -5.60
CA GLY A 39 17.23 -2.75 -4.29
C GLY A 39 16.31 -2.00 -3.34
N ILE A 40 15.46 -2.73 -2.66
CA ILE A 40 14.49 -2.19 -1.70
C ILE A 40 14.80 -2.81 -0.34
N ASP A 41 15.18 -1.98 0.63
CA ASP A 41 15.29 -2.45 2.02
C ASP A 41 13.98 -2.15 2.77
N ASN A 42 14.02 -2.30 4.09
CA ASN A 42 12.80 -2.12 4.89
C ASN A 42 12.38 -0.66 5.04
N TYR A 43 13.24 0.29 4.66
CA TYR A 43 12.88 1.72 4.72
C TYR A 43 12.49 2.27 3.36
N ALA A 44 12.91 1.62 2.29
CA ALA A 44 12.71 2.15 0.95
C ALA A 44 11.24 2.08 0.54
N GLN A 45 10.81 3.05 -0.22
CA GLN A 45 9.44 3.11 -0.72
C GLN A 45 9.38 2.70 -2.17
N PHE A 46 8.27 2.09 -2.54
CA PHE A 46 7.93 1.77 -3.91
C PHE A 46 6.40 1.83 -3.98
N GLY A 47 5.83 1.43 -5.08
CA GLY A 47 4.39 1.50 -5.19
C GLY A 47 3.80 0.36 -5.96
N VAL A 48 2.49 0.32 -5.97
CA VAL A 48 1.71 -0.54 -6.83
C VAL A 48 0.67 0.31 -7.53
N SER A 49 0.52 0.09 -8.82
CA SER A 49 -0.52 0.74 -9.61
C SER A 49 -1.54 -0.31 -10.01
N VAL A 50 -2.80 0.02 -9.82
CA VAL A 50 -3.92 -0.90 -10.11
C VAL A 50 -4.84 -0.24 -11.12
N ASP A 51 -5.08 -0.94 -12.22
CA ASP A 51 -6.09 -0.56 -13.21
C ASP A 51 -7.23 -1.56 -13.10
N PHE A 52 -8.46 -1.08 -13.11
CA PHE A 52 -9.59 -2.00 -13.03
C PHE A 52 -10.72 -1.58 -13.94
N THR A 53 -11.51 -2.58 -14.34
CA THR A 53 -12.77 -2.36 -15.07
C THR A 53 -13.85 -3.17 -14.37
N VAL A 54 -15.06 -2.63 -14.41
CA VAL A 54 -16.22 -3.35 -13.89
C VAL A 54 -16.87 -4.09 -15.07
N PRO A 55 -16.90 -5.43 -15.01
CA PRO A 55 -17.48 -6.18 -16.13
C PRO A 55 -18.98 -5.98 -16.24
N GLU A 56 -19.48 -6.18 -17.44
CA GLU A 56 -20.92 -6.16 -17.66
C GLU A 56 -21.59 -7.17 -16.76
N GLY A 57 -22.77 -6.82 -16.29
CA GLY A 57 -23.51 -7.72 -15.40
C GLY A 57 -23.37 -7.42 -13.94
N GLN A 58 -22.36 -6.68 -13.55
CA GLN A 58 -22.21 -6.30 -12.15
C GLN A 58 -23.18 -5.20 -11.75
N SER A 59 -23.48 -4.28 -12.66
CA SER A 59 -24.46 -3.21 -12.47
C SER A 59 -24.31 -2.46 -11.16
N PRO A 60 -23.15 -1.84 -10.92
CA PRO A 60 -22.91 -1.17 -9.64
C PRO A 60 -23.82 0.04 -9.46
N LYS A 61 -24.12 0.32 -8.21
CA LYS A 61 -24.93 1.47 -7.81
C LYS A 61 -24.17 2.25 -6.75
N ALA A 62 -24.63 3.46 -6.50
CA ALA A 62 -24.05 4.28 -5.44
C ALA A 62 -24.08 3.50 -4.14
N GLY A 63 -22.94 3.48 -3.45
CA GLY A 63 -22.81 2.75 -2.19
C GLY A 63 -22.30 1.34 -2.31
N ASP A 64 -22.26 0.78 -3.52
CA ASP A 64 -21.63 -0.53 -3.73
C ASP A 64 -20.13 -0.37 -3.63
N THR A 65 -19.43 -1.46 -3.32
CA THR A 65 -17.99 -1.37 -3.01
C THR A 65 -17.18 -2.42 -3.72
N THR A 66 -15.90 -2.12 -3.89
CA THR A 66 -14.88 -3.11 -4.23
C THR A 66 -13.75 -2.92 -3.24
N THR A 67 -13.31 -3.99 -2.60
CA THR A 67 -12.26 -3.93 -1.60
C THR A 67 -11.03 -4.69 -2.10
N PHE A 68 -9.87 -4.05 -1.95
CA PHE A 68 -8.59 -4.66 -2.26
C PHE A 68 -7.82 -4.78 -0.95
N GLN A 69 -7.24 -5.94 -0.69
CA GLN A 69 -6.41 -6.12 0.48
C GLN A 69 -5.02 -6.61 0.06
N LEU A 70 -4.00 -5.89 0.47
CA LEU A 70 -2.63 -6.25 0.18
C LEU A 70 -2.15 -7.36 1.08
N SER A 71 -1.16 -8.11 0.59
CA SER A 71 -0.48 -9.14 1.36
C SER A 71 0.12 -8.54 2.63
N ASP A 72 0.22 -9.34 3.68
CA ASP A 72 0.87 -8.91 4.92
C ASP A 72 2.39 -8.77 4.79
N SER A 73 2.95 -9.11 3.66
CA SER A 73 4.36 -8.81 3.36
C SER A 73 4.59 -7.35 3.00
N LEU A 74 3.53 -6.59 2.82
CA LEU A 74 3.60 -5.18 2.45
C LEU A 74 3.01 -4.31 3.55
N ARG A 75 3.40 -3.04 3.55
CA ARG A 75 2.88 -2.05 4.49
C ARG A 75 2.43 -0.81 3.73
N ILE A 76 1.29 -0.29 4.16
CA ILE A 76 0.85 1.05 3.76
C ILE A 76 1.15 1.94 4.96
N GLN A 77 1.83 3.06 4.72
CA GLN A 77 2.33 3.84 5.84
C GLN A 77 1.24 4.62 6.57
N LYS A 78 0.25 5.12 5.85
CA LYS A 78 -0.81 5.84 6.52
C LYS A 78 -2.12 5.74 5.76
N SER A 79 -3.19 5.87 6.54
CA SER A 79 -4.54 5.87 5.98
C SER A 79 -4.80 7.17 5.26
N ASP A 80 -5.64 7.12 4.25
CA ASP A 80 -5.93 8.28 3.41
C ASP A 80 -7.24 8.04 2.68
N ASN A 81 -7.77 9.09 2.09
CA ASN A 81 -8.96 9.02 1.24
C ASN A 81 -8.68 9.82 -0.02
N PHE A 82 -9.17 9.32 -1.14
CA PHE A 82 -9.04 10.05 -2.40
C PHE A 82 -10.16 9.64 -3.34
N ASP A 83 -10.33 10.45 -4.39
CA ASP A 83 -11.38 10.19 -5.38
C ASP A 83 -10.75 9.55 -6.61
N ILE A 84 -11.49 8.61 -7.19
CA ILE A 84 -11.17 8.05 -8.50
C ILE A 84 -12.09 8.72 -9.49
N LYS A 85 -11.51 9.38 -10.48
CA LYS A 85 -12.27 10.25 -11.36
C LYS A 85 -12.20 9.83 -12.82
N ASP A 86 -13.24 10.16 -13.55
CA ASP A 86 -13.27 10.12 -15.00
C ASP A 86 -13.53 11.58 -15.40
N GLY A 87 -12.45 12.26 -15.84
CA GLY A 87 -12.54 13.71 -16.04
C GLY A 87 -12.81 14.39 -14.72
N ASP A 88 -13.88 15.13 -14.67
CA ASP A 88 -14.29 15.83 -13.44
C ASP A 88 -15.26 15.02 -12.60
N GLN A 89 -15.69 13.87 -13.08
CA GLN A 89 -16.72 13.08 -12.39
C GLN A 89 -16.07 12.06 -11.48
N VAL A 90 -16.56 11.97 -10.26
CA VAL A 90 -16.06 11.00 -9.29
C VAL A 90 -16.76 9.67 -9.53
N VAL A 91 -15.97 8.68 -9.92
CA VAL A 91 -16.47 7.32 -10.17
C VAL A 91 -16.63 6.57 -8.85
N ALA A 92 -15.64 6.71 -7.98
CA ALA A 92 -15.64 6.03 -6.68
C ALA A 92 -14.79 6.83 -5.71
N LYS A 93 -15.10 6.67 -4.43
CA LYS A 93 -14.31 7.25 -3.36
C LYS A 93 -13.49 6.13 -2.74
N ALA A 94 -12.19 6.33 -2.68
CA ALA A 94 -11.27 5.33 -2.15
C ALA A 94 -10.92 5.67 -0.71
N SER A 95 -10.95 4.67 0.14
CA SER A 95 -10.55 4.79 1.54
C SER A 95 -9.47 3.77 1.83
N ILE A 96 -8.32 4.23 2.29
CA ILE A 96 -7.20 3.37 2.66
C ILE A 96 -7.20 3.18 4.17
N ASP A 97 -7.22 1.93 4.60
CA ASP A 97 -7.01 1.55 5.99
C ASP A 97 -5.62 0.92 6.07
N ALA A 98 -4.65 1.69 6.52
CA ALA A 98 -3.27 1.24 6.54
C ALA A 98 -3.06 0.05 7.47
N ALA A 99 -3.72 0.02 8.61
CA ALA A 99 -3.54 -1.04 9.58
C ALA A 99 -3.96 -2.40 9.03
N ASN A 100 -5.03 -2.43 8.26
CA ASN A 100 -5.54 -3.67 7.67
C ASN A 100 -5.08 -3.87 6.24
N ARG A 101 -4.32 -2.94 5.68
CA ARG A 101 -3.80 -3.00 4.32
C ARG A 101 -4.92 -3.11 3.29
N THR A 102 -6.01 -2.39 3.52
CA THR A 102 -7.16 -2.47 2.63
C THR A 102 -7.43 -1.14 1.97
N ILE A 103 -7.91 -1.21 0.75
CA ILE A 103 -8.40 -0.07 0.00
C ILE A 103 -9.84 -0.41 -0.38
N THR A 104 -10.78 0.40 0.07
CA THR A 104 -12.19 0.19 -0.24
C THR A 104 -12.65 1.29 -1.18
N LEU A 105 -13.15 0.90 -2.33
CA LEU A 105 -13.76 1.81 -3.28
C LEU A 105 -15.25 1.79 -3.05
N THR A 106 -15.83 2.96 -2.85
CA THR A 106 -17.29 3.11 -2.75
C THR A 106 -17.76 3.86 -3.98
N TYR A 107 -18.55 3.20 -4.80
CA TYR A 107 -18.98 3.77 -6.07
C TYR A 107 -20.00 4.88 -5.85
N THR A 108 -19.98 5.85 -6.74
CA THR A 108 -20.94 6.95 -6.72
C THR A 108 -22.06 6.68 -7.71
N ASN A 109 -23.06 7.56 -7.74
CA ASN A 109 -24.15 7.40 -8.68
C ASN A 109 -23.71 7.59 -10.14
N TYR A 110 -22.48 8.09 -10.37
CA TYR A 110 -21.95 8.22 -11.72
C TYR A 110 -21.95 6.87 -12.46
N VAL A 111 -21.78 5.76 -11.73
CA VAL A 111 -21.67 4.45 -12.36
C VAL A 111 -23.02 3.85 -12.76
N GLU A 112 -24.12 4.41 -12.29
CA GLU A 112 -25.42 3.73 -12.39
C GLU A 112 -25.95 3.63 -13.80
N GLN A 113 -25.50 4.48 -14.69
CA GLN A 113 -25.98 4.48 -16.07
C GLN A 113 -24.86 4.22 -17.07
N ARG A 114 -23.81 3.57 -16.60
CA ARG A 114 -22.65 3.35 -17.44
C ARG A 114 -22.33 1.88 -17.54
N SER A 115 -21.80 1.50 -18.70
CA SER A 115 -21.41 0.12 -18.93
C SER A 115 -19.91 -0.05 -19.05
N ASP A 116 -19.15 1.03 -19.13
CA ASP A 116 -17.71 0.97 -19.33
C ASP A 116 -16.97 1.60 -18.15
N ILE A 117 -17.33 1.17 -16.96
CA ILE A 117 -16.76 1.70 -15.72
C ILE A 117 -15.34 1.20 -15.57
N LYS A 118 -14.42 2.13 -15.37
CA LYS A 118 -13.02 1.77 -15.15
C LYS A 118 -12.38 2.81 -14.25
N GLY A 119 -11.27 2.43 -13.67
CA GLY A 119 -10.55 3.34 -12.80
C GLY A 119 -9.13 2.88 -12.60
N LYS A 120 -8.37 3.73 -11.95
CA LYS A 120 -6.96 3.49 -11.71
C LYS A 120 -6.57 4.18 -10.41
N PHE A 121 -5.71 3.53 -9.64
CA PHE A 121 -5.13 4.17 -8.47
C PHE A 121 -3.75 3.58 -8.23
N TRP A 122 -2.95 4.26 -7.40
CA TRP A 122 -1.66 3.73 -6.98
C TRP A 122 -1.45 4.01 -5.51
N LEU A 123 -0.60 3.21 -4.90
CA LEU A 123 -0.31 3.29 -3.48
C LEU A 123 1.18 3.29 -3.27
N SER A 124 1.64 4.06 -2.28
CA SER A 124 3.02 4.04 -1.83
C SER A 124 3.16 2.98 -0.74
N LEU A 125 4.16 2.13 -0.88
CA LEU A 125 4.32 0.95 -0.05
C LEU A 125 5.73 0.82 0.49
N GLN A 126 5.85 0.03 1.54
CA GLN A 126 7.11 -0.51 2.01
C GLN A 126 6.94 -2.00 2.23
N VAL A 127 8.04 -2.73 2.30
CA VAL A 127 8.00 -4.12 2.71
C VAL A 127 7.75 -4.17 4.22
N ASN A 128 6.90 -5.08 4.65
CA ASN A 128 6.64 -5.27 6.07
C ASN A 128 7.77 -6.06 6.69
N SER A 129 8.68 -5.36 7.36
CA SER A 129 9.88 -5.98 7.93
C SER A 129 9.60 -6.83 9.16
N ASP A 130 8.41 -6.77 9.72
CA ASP A 130 8.02 -7.70 10.77
C ASP A 130 7.79 -9.09 10.19
N LYS A 131 7.45 -9.17 8.93
CA LYS A 131 7.17 -10.42 8.25
C LYS A 131 8.35 -10.87 7.39
N GLU A 132 8.93 -9.95 6.64
CA GLU A 132 10.01 -10.26 5.70
C GLU A 132 11.30 -9.70 6.24
N THR A 133 12.17 -10.58 6.72
CA THR A 133 13.41 -10.16 7.36
C THR A 133 14.62 -10.40 6.50
N GLU A 134 14.52 -11.22 5.46
CA GLU A 134 15.68 -11.66 4.66
C GLU A 134 15.54 -11.23 3.22
N ALA A 135 16.65 -11.00 2.58
CA ALA A 135 16.67 -10.63 1.17
C ALA A 135 16.01 -11.71 0.31
N LYS A 136 15.24 -11.29 -0.64
CA LYS A 136 14.53 -12.20 -1.55
C LYS A 136 13.90 -11.42 -2.69
N GLN A 137 13.54 -12.14 -3.74
CA GLN A 137 12.64 -11.59 -4.75
C GLN A 137 11.22 -11.78 -4.21
N LEU A 138 10.58 -10.68 -3.86
CA LEU A 138 9.29 -10.71 -3.19
C LEU A 138 8.17 -10.54 -4.20
N SER A 139 7.35 -11.57 -4.33
CA SER A 139 6.15 -11.53 -5.17
C SER A 139 4.94 -11.56 -4.26
N THR A 140 3.96 -10.71 -4.54
CA THR A 140 2.76 -10.65 -3.71
C THR A 140 1.52 -10.56 -4.57
N SER A 141 0.39 -10.63 -3.91
CA SER A 141 -0.90 -10.51 -4.58
C SER A 141 -1.84 -9.65 -3.75
N ILE A 142 -2.93 -9.26 -4.39
CA ILE A 142 -3.98 -8.46 -3.77
C ILE A 142 -5.23 -9.32 -3.74
N LYS A 143 -5.91 -9.36 -2.60
CA LYS A 143 -7.17 -10.07 -2.50
C LYS A 143 -8.30 -9.10 -2.82
N VAL A 144 -9.14 -9.47 -3.78
CA VAL A 144 -10.24 -8.61 -4.23
C VAL A 144 -11.52 -9.15 -3.63
N ASN A 145 -12.23 -8.29 -2.91
CA ASN A 145 -13.49 -8.63 -2.24
C ASN A 145 -13.41 -9.88 -1.37
N ASN A 146 -12.20 -10.18 -0.89
CA ASN A 146 -11.96 -11.33 -0.03
C ASN A 146 -12.28 -12.67 -0.73
N THR A 147 -12.37 -12.69 -2.05
CA THR A 147 -12.76 -13.91 -2.77
C THR A 147 -11.79 -14.31 -3.86
N SER A 148 -11.06 -13.39 -4.46
CA SER A 148 -10.17 -13.72 -5.57
C SER A 148 -8.82 -13.06 -5.37
N ASN A 149 -7.81 -13.61 -6.01
CA ASN A 149 -6.45 -13.09 -5.91
C ASN A 149 -6.05 -12.44 -7.22
N LEU A 150 -5.44 -11.27 -7.10
CA LEU A 150 -4.86 -10.54 -8.22
C LEU A 150 -3.36 -10.49 -8.00
N ALA A 151 -2.61 -11.20 -8.83
CA ALA A 151 -1.16 -11.19 -8.71
C ALA A 151 -0.64 -9.82 -9.14
N ILE A 152 0.31 -9.29 -8.38
CA ILE A 152 1.03 -8.09 -8.81
C ILE A 152 2.14 -8.55 -9.75
N ALA A 153 2.18 -8.00 -10.96
CA ALA A 153 3.15 -8.43 -11.95
C ALA A 153 4.56 -8.09 -11.48
N GLY A 154 5.47 -9.05 -11.63
CA GLY A 154 6.86 -8.87 -11.28
C GLY A 154 7.15 -9.18 -9.82
N SER A 155 8.28 -8.72 -9.37
CA SER A 155 8.72 -8.92 -7.98
C SER A 155 9.55 -7.74 -7.55
N ILE A 156 9.65 -7.57 -6.22
CA ILE A 156 10.48 -6.54 -5.60
C ILE A 156 11.80 -7.18 -5.21
N ASN A 157 12.89 -6.54 -5.61
CA ASN A 157 14.24 -6.96 -5.21
C ASN A 157 14.48 -6.51 -3.78
N TYR A 158 14.01 -7.30 -2.82
CA TYR A 158 14.10 -6.95 -1.41
C TYR A 158 15.48 -7.34 -0.90
N THR A 159 16.18 -6.36 -0.32
CA THR A 159 17.56 -6.57 0.16
C THR A 159 17.64 -6.93 1.63
N GLY A 160 16.50 -7.01 2.30
CA GLY A 160 16.44 -7.35 3.71
C GLY A 160 16.45 -6.13 4.59
N ILE A 161 16.58 -6.35 5.89
CA ILE A 161 16.52 -5.29 6.88
C ILE A 161 17.85 -4.56 6.96
N THR A 162 17.80 -3.24 6.91
CA THR A 162 18.94 -2.40 7.19
C THR A 162 19.00 -2.17 8.70
N LYS A 163 20.13 -2.46 9.30
CA LYS A 163 20.27 -2.36 10.75
C LYS A 163 20.94 -1.07 11.12
N ASP A 164 20.31 -0.33 12.01
CA ASP A 164 20.84 0.95 12.43
C ASP A 164 22.15 0.80 13.16
N SER A 165 22.32 -0.29 13.91
CA SER A 165 23.53 -0.49 14.67
C SER A 165 24.74 -0.68 13.78
N ASP A 166 24.57 -0.91 12.51
CA ASP A 166 25.68 -1.16 11.63
C ASP A 166 26.52 0.05 11.39
N PHE A 167 25.99 1.21 11.62
CA PHE A 167 26.80 2.37 11.35
C PHE A 167 27.32 3.02 12.59
N ASP A 168 27.38 2.38 13.61
CA ASP A 168 28.06 2.92 14.73
C ASP A 168 29.40 2.37 14.89
N LEU A 169 29.23 2.38 14.63
CA LEU A 169 30.08 2.15 14.98
C LEU A 169 30.85 2.16 15.11
N VAL A 170 30.73 2.64 15.20
CA VAL A 170 31.42 3.03 15.45
C VAL A 170 31.96 2.77 16.16
N LYS A 171 31.84 2.53 16.44
CA LYS A 171 32.38 2.60 16.94
C LYS A 171 33.02 1.95 17.02
N ASP A 172 32.92 1.97 16.87
CA ASP A 172 33.58 1.85 17.09
C ASP A 172 34.02 1.44 17.22
N SER A 173 33.84 1.59 17.34
CA SER A 173 34.29 1.85 17.73
C SER A 173 34.39 1.66 18.17
N TRP A 174 34.29 1.80 18.54
CA TRP A 174 34.50 2.14 19.08
C TRP A 174 34.78 1.69 19.39
N GLN A 175 34.64 1.86 19.19
CA GLN A 175 35.03 2.15 19.51
C GLN A 175 35.27 2.16 19.47
N ASN A 176 35.11 2.50 19.34
CA ASN A 176 35.29 3.19 19.28
C ASN A 176 35.12 3.39 19.42
N PHE A 177 34.89 3.77 19.70
CA PHE A 177 34.79 4.59 20.00
C PHE A 177 34.98 4.64 20.43
N VAL A 178 34.95 4.82 20.67
CA VAL A 178 35.43 5.47 21.16
C VAL A 178 35.43 5.50 21.77
N GLU A 179 35.14 5.44 22.18
CA GLU A 179 35.23 6.07 22.97
C GLU A 179 35.96 6.56 22.99
N GLU A 180 36.26 6.95 22.67
CA GLU A 180 37.02 7.73 22.72
C GLU A 180 37.06 8.28 23.52
N THR A 181 37.42 8.33 23.73
CA THR A 181 37.49 9.34 24.51
C THR A 181 37.85 10.41 23.79
N ASP A 182 37.29 11.22 23.70
CA ASP A 182 37.72 12.26 22.90
C ASP A 182 38.94 12.84 23.48
N ALA A 183 39.29 13.89 23.02
CA ALA A 183 40.48 14.50 23.41
C ALA A 183 40.50 14.71 24.88
N ALA A 184 39.40 14.98 25.45
CA ALA A 184 39.36 15.18 26.87
C ALA A 184 39.39 13.90 27.62
N GLY A 185 39.45 12.82 26.90
CA GLY A 185 39.45 11.57 27.55
C GLY A 185 38.06 11.11 27.87
N ASN A 186 37.13 11.76 27.40
CA ASN A 186 35.87 11.20 27.60
C ASN A 186 35.67 10.15 26.65
N LYS A 187 35.00 9.48 26.73
CA LYS A 187 34.77 8.61 25.81
C LYS A 187 33.76 8.94 25.03
N VAL A 188 33.86 9.15 24.24
CA VAL A 188 32.92 9.49 23.45
C VAL A 188 32.71 8.46 22.49
N TYR A 189 32.48 8.17 22.38
CA TYR A 189 32.41 7.23 21.59
C TYR A 189 32.00 7.51 20.52
N LEU A 190 32.18 8.09 20.18
CA LEU A 190 32.02 8.34 19.20
C LEU A 190 32.13 7.60 18.28
N ILE A 191 32.26 7.52 18.45
CA ILE A 191 32.34 6.89 18.03
C ILE A 191 32.81 6.60 17.15
N ARG A 192 33.47 6.61 16.93
CA ARG A 192 34.11 6.51 16.33
C ARG A 192 34.17 5.80 15.34
N TYR A 193 34.13 5.57 15.15
CA TYR A 193 34.14 5.08 14.55
C TYR A 193 34.57 4.52 13.94
N ARG A 194 34.91 4.39 14.18
CA ARG A 194 35.33 4.17 13.95
C ARG A 194 35.41 3.87 13.03
#